data_cf1086bda97d9c3de0aca29b11f3bae7
#
_entry.id   cf1086bda97d9c3de0aca29b11f3bae7
#
_cell.length_a   1.000
_cell.length_b   1.000
_cell.length_c   1.000
_cell.angle_alpha   90.00
_cell.angle_beta   90.00
_cell.angle_gamma   90.00
#
_symmetry.space_group_name_H-M   'P 1'
#
loop_
_entity.id
_entity.type
_entity.pdbx_description
1 polymer ?
#
loop_
_entity_poly.entity_id
_entity_poly.type
_entity_poly.pdbx_seq_one_letter_code
_entity_poly.pdbx_strand_id
1 'polypeptide(L)'
;MTCQEPQPPRSALLPINRCNLPACVIASLEYQRHPAPLYIDSVATLYADLWAQLAQCINSHERLSCFRNYMTLKFRLPADDLPDSPLSEPQLRPKAHYNRMIRGWLFDSDSREGAVWKGWVESRFGLLTRFHKTAIAGPESEAYLQFMETRARGIHNTNALETQLDLLYSFCQIELRERYPQHRHLRLYRGSRGPMFAEQHGRAFKLFNNLSSFTLDPEEALRFGDTVLETAVPLSKIVCFDSLLPGQLQGEQEYMVLGGLFEVAHYRGITGH
;
A
#
# COMPACT_ATOMS: atom_id res chain seq x y z
N MET A 1 -26.21 -27.74 5.57
CA MET A 1 -26.09 -26.27 5.59
C MET A 1 -24.72 -25.93 5.09
N THR A 2 -24.57 -25.42 3.87
CA THR A 2 -23.32 -24.90 3.34
C THR A 2 -22.99 -23.63 4.13
N CYS A 3 -21.99 -23.73 5.01
CA CYS A 3 -21.54 -22.58 5.78
C CYS A 3 -20.90 -21.58 4.82
N GLN A 4 -21.56 -20.46 4.58
CA GLN A 4 -21.07 -19.43 3.66
C GLN A 4 -19.86 -18.75 4.29
N GLU A 5 -18.76 -18.71 3.58
CA GLU A 5 -17.55 -18.00 4.03
C GLU A 5 -17.82 -16.51 4.25
N PRO A 6 -17.11 -15.86 5.21
CA PRO A 6 -17.29 -14.45 5.47
C PRO A 6 -16.96 -13.62 4.23
N GLN A 7 -17.76 -12.58 3.99
CA GLN A 7 -17.58 -11.65 2.87
C GLN A 7 -17.23 -10.26 3.39
N PRO A 8 -16.45 -9.47 2.64
CA PRO A 8 -16.19 -8.10 3.01
C PRO A 8 -17.52 -7.30 3.07
N PRO A 9 -17.71 -6.45 4.08
CA PRO A 9 -18.93 -5.68 4.21
C PRO A 9 -19.05 -4.66 3.06
N ARG A 10 -20.26 -4.49 2.52
CA ARG A 10 -20.51 -3.53 1.43
C ARG A 10 -20.11 -2.10 1.80
N SER A 11 -20.23 -1.73 3.07
CA SER A 11 -19.81 -0.43 3.60
C SER A 11 -18.29 -0.19 3.59
N ALA A 12 -17.50 -1.19 3.26
CA ALA A 12 -16.04 -1.08 3.08
C ALA A 12 -15.62 -0.95 1.62
N LEU A 13 -16.58 -0.86 0.68
CA LEU A 13 -16.32 -0.95 -0.75
C LEU A 13 -17.05 0.15 -1.52
N LEU A 14 -16.37 0.72 -2.52
CA LEU A 14 -17.00 1.57 -3.53
C LEU A 14 -17.54 0.71 -4.68
N PRO A 15 -18.63 1.12 -5.31
CA PRO A 15 -19.20 0.40 -6.47
C PRO A 15 -18.35 0.55 -7.73
N ILE A 16 -17.54 1.60 -7.82
CA ILE A 16 -16.70 1.94 -8.97
C ILE A 16 -15.27 2.18 -8.49
N ASN A 17 -14.30 1.68 -9.24
CA ASN A 17 -12.89 1.92 -9.04
C ASN A 17 -12.19 2.14 -10.40
N ARG A 18 -10.87 2.33 -10.39
CA ARG A 18 -10.02 2.55 -11.57
C ARG A 18 -9.02 1.41 -11.75
N CYS A 19 -9.44 0.20 -11.43
CA CYS A 19 -8.65 -1.01 -11.53
C CYS A 19 -9.39 -2.02 -12.41
N ASN A 20 -8.65 -2.95 -13.02
CA ASN A 20 -9.20 -4.01 -13.87
C ASN A 20 -10.14 -5.00 -13.15
N LEU A 21 -10.18 -4.99 -11.82
CA LEU A 21 -11.07 -5.85 -11.03
C LEU A 21 -11.96 -5.02 -10.09
N PRO A 22 -13.21 -5.45 -9.85
CA PRO A 22 -14.10 -4.82 -8.89
C PRO A 22 -13.57 -4.89 -7.45
N ALA A 23 -13.87 -3.88 -6.63
CA ALA A 23 -13.47 -3.82 -5.23
C ALA A 23 -13.90 -5.04 -4.40
N CYS A 24 -15.11 -5.57 -4.65
CA CYS A 24 -15.61 -6.76 -3.96
C CYS A 24 -14.76 -8.02 -4.24
N VAL A 25 -14.20 -8.14 -5.44
CA VAL A 25 -13.27 -9.21 -5.79
C VAL A 25 -11.94 -8.99 -5.07
N ILE A 26 -11.34 -7.80 -5.21
CA ILE A 26 -10.04 -7.47 -4.60
C ILE A 26 -10.06 -7.67 -3.07
N ALA A 27 -11.18 -7.35 -2.42
CA ALA A 27 -11.33 -7.46 -0.96
C ALA A 27 -11.66 -8.87 -0.47
N SER A 28 -11.91 -9.86 -1.35
CA SER A 28 -12.41 -11.18 -0.99
C SER A 28 -11.34 -12.17 -0.56
N LEU A 29 -11.74 -13.23 0.14
CA LEU A 29 -10.87 -14.39 0.44
C LEU A 29 -10.50 -15.17 -0.81
N GLU A 30 -11.41 -15.21 -1.79
CA GLU A 30 -11.16 -15.87 -3.08
C GLU A 30 -9.97 -15.22 -3.79
N TYR A 31 -9.91 -13.89 -3.79
CA TYR A 31 -8.77 -13.17 -4.34
C TYR A 31 -7.47 -13.41 -3.55
N GLN A 32 -7.55 -13.52 -2.23
CA GLN A 32 -6.38 -13.87 -1.43
C GLN A 32 -5.82 -15.24 -1.85
N ARG A 33 -6.65 -16.23 -2.10
CA ARG A 33 -6.23 -17.59 -2.46
C ARG A 33 -5.79 -17.71 -3.91
N HIS A 34 -6.50 -17.05 -4.81
CA HIS A 34 -6.32 -17.12 -6.25
C HIS A 34 -6.10 -15.73 -6.85
N PRO A 35 -4.96 -15.08 -6.53
CA PRO A 35 -4.72 -13.72 -6.96
C PRO A 35 -4.46 -13.63 -8.46
N ALA A 36 -4.98 -12.57 -9.04
CA ALA A 36 -4.69 -12.12 -10.39
C ALA A 36 -3.89 -10.81 -10.35
N PRO A 37 -3.16 -10.45 -11.41
CA PRO A 37 -2.52 -9.14 -11.52
C PRO A 37 -3.55 -8.01 -11.44
N LEU A 38 -3.21 -6.94 -10.71
CA LEU A 38 -4.00 -5.72 -10.68
C LEU A 38 -3.34 -4.65 -11.55
N TYR A 39 -4.15 -4.00 -12.37
CA TYR A 39 -3.73 -2.94 -13.27
C TYR A 39 -4.58 -1.70 -13.04
N ILE A 40 -3.93 -0.55 -12.87
CA ILE A 40 -4.62 0.73 -12.80
C ILE A 40 -4.89 1.22 -14.23
N ASP A 41 -6.11 1.65 -14.49
CA ASP A 41 -6.59 2.05 -15.81
C ASP A 41 -5.67 3.07 -16.46
N SER A 42 -5.40 2.87 -17.76
CA SER A 42 -4.65 3.75 -18.64
C SER A 42 -3.14 3.90 -18.31
N VAL A 43 -2.65 3.44 -17.17
CA VAL A 43 -1.24 3.62 -16.75
C VAL A 43 -0.28 2.95 -17.74
N ALA A 44 -0.58 1.72 -18.16
CA ALA A 44 0.26 0.98 -19.11
C ALA A 44 0.40 1.73 -20.45
N THR A 45 -0.69 2.31 -20.94
CA THR A 45 -0.72 3.00 -22.23
C THR A 45 -0.10 4.40 -22.17
N LEU A 46 -0.44 5.17 -21.14
CA LEU A 46 0.01 6.56 -21.01
C LEU A 46 1.52 6.68 -20.71
N TYR A 47 2.10 5.63 -20.14
CA TYR A 47 3.51 5.60 -19.73
C TYR A 47 4.29 4.44 -20.38
N ALA A 48 3.89 4.08 -21.62
CA ALA A 48 4.52 3.02 -22.39
C ALA A 48 6.03 3.24 -22.59
N ASP A 49 6.45 4.49 -22.69
CA ASP A 49 7.86 4.91 -22.77
C ASP A 49 8.66 4.51 -21.52
N LEU A 50 8.11 4.69 -20.32
CA LEU A 50 8.75 4.26 -19.07
C LEU A 50 8.91 2.73 -19.05
N TRP A 51 7.84 2.00 -19.37
CA TRP A 51 7.88 0.53 -19.34
C TRP A 51 8.87 -0.04 -20.34
N ALA A 52 8.98 0.56 -21.54
CA ALA A 52 9.97 0.19 -22.54
C ALA A 52 11.41 0.43 -22.05
N GLN A 53 11.67 1.54 -21.35
CA GLN A 53 12.99 1.81 -20.75
C GLN A 53 13.33 0.81 -19.64
N LEU A 54 12.37 0.54 -18.73
CA LEU A 54 12.57 -0.42 -17.63
C LEU A 54 12.83 -1.84 -18.14
N ALA A 55 12.20 -2.25 -19.25
CA ALA A 55 12.42 -3.56 -19.87
C ALA A 55 13.83 -3.74 -20.44
N GLN A 56 14.57 -2.67 -20.70
CA GLN A 56 15.96 -2.71 -21.16
C GLN A 56 16.98 -2.80 -20.02
N CYS A 57 16.57 -2.54 -18.79
CA CYS A 57 17.44 -2.59 -17.63
C CYS A 57 17.75 -4.04 -17.23
N ILE A 58 19.02 -4.33 -16.96
CA ILE A 58 19.49 -5.69 -16.68
C ILE A 58 19.22 -6.12 -15.23
N ASN A 59 19.22 -5.16 -14.29
CA ASN A 59 19.12 -5.44 -12.86
C ASN A 59 18.24 -4.41 -12.12
N SER A 60 17.92 -4.71 -10.88
CA SER A 60 17.05 -3.87 -10.03
C SER A 60 17.63 -2.47 -9.79
N HIS A 61 18.95 -2.34 -9.68
CA HIS A 61 19.60 -1.03 -9.49
C HIS A 61 19.43 -0.12 -10.71
N GLU A 62 19.60 -0.67 -11.91
CA GLU A 62 19.38 0.07 -13.16
C GLU A 62 17.90 0.46 -13.32
N ARG A 63 16.96 -0.47 -13.04
CA ARG A 63 15.53 -0.18 -13.09
C ARG A 63 15.15 0.93 -12.10
N LEU A 64 15.68 0.89 -10.89
CA LEU A 64 15.46 1.94 -9.88
C LEU A 64 15.98 3.30 -10.35
N SER A 65 17.19 3.34 -10.89
CA SER A 65 17.79 4.58 -11.41
C SER A 65 16.99 5.14 -12.58
N CYS A 66 16.58 4.28 -13.52
CA CYS A 66 15.71 4.64 -14.63
C CYS A 66 14.36 5.20 -14.13
N PHE A 67 13.69 4.51 -13.20
CA PHE A 67 12.45 4.97 -12.60
C PHE A 67 12.59 6.33 -11.92
N ARG A 68 13.59 6.52 -11.06
CA ARG A 68 13.84 7.79 -10.36
C ARG A 68 14.08 8.94 -11.34
N ASN A 69 14.92 8.71 -12.35
CA ASN A 69 15.20 9.70 -13.39
C ASN A 69 13.94 10.08 -14.15
N TYR A 70 13.14 9.09 -14.55
CA TYR A 70 11.87 9.32 -15.22
C TYR A 70 10.92 10.16 -14.37
N MET A 71 10.74 9.80 -13.10
CA MET A 71 9.89 10.53 -12.16
C MET A 71 10.35 11.97 -11.96
N THR A 72 11.64 12.18 -11.80
CA THR A 72 12.25 13.51 -11.64
C THR A 72 11.99 14.38 -12.86
N LEU A 73 12.25 13.89 -14.06
CA LEU A 73 12.05 14.65 -15.30
C LEU A 73 10.57 14.89 -15.59
N LYS A 74 9.74 13.83 -15.51
CA LYS A 74 8.32 13.91 -15.86
C LYS A 74 7.52 14.82 -14.97
N PHE A 75 7.79 14.78 -13.67
CA PHE A 75 7.06 15.54 -12.66
C PHE A 75 7.83 16.75 -12.11
N ARG A 76 9.02 17.04 -12.66
CA ARG A 76 9.89 18.14 -12.21
C ARG A 76 10.11 18.09 -10.70
N LEU A 77 10.49 16.91 -10.21
CA LEU A 77 10.74 16.70 -8.79
C LEU A 77 12.13 17.24 -8.43
N PRO A 78 12.33 17.67 -7.17
CA PRO A 78 13.68 17.98 -6.69
C PRO A 78 14.58 16.74 -6.77
N ALA A 79 15.86 16.91 -7.06
CA ALA A 79 16.82 15.82 -7.00
C ALA A 79 16.95 15.32 -5.56
N ASP A 80 16.72 14.04 -5.32
CA ASP A 80 16.57 13.45 -3.98
C ASP A 80 17.86 13.43 -3.12
N ASP A 81 19.01 13.80 -3.68
CA ASP A 81 20.33 13.55 -3.08
C ASP A 81 21.10 14.81 -2.66
N LEU A 82 20.50 16.00 -2.68
CA LEU A 82 21.14 17.17 -2.10
C LEU A 82 20.70 17.32 -0.65
N PRO A 83 21.60 17.11 0.34
CA PRO A 83 21.34 17.59 1.68
C PRO A 83 20.98 19.07 1.59
N ASP A 84 20.03 19.52 2.41
CA ASP A 84 19.60 20.91 2.49
C ASP A 84 20.83 21.83 2.43
N SER A 85 21.09 22.39 1.25
CA SER A 85 22.20 23.30 1.06
C SER A 85 21.87 24.59 1.79
N PRO A 86 22.66 25.06 2.77
CA PRO A 86 22.35 26.22 3.57
C PRO A 86 22.38 27.57 2.80
N LEU A 87 22.52 27.55 1.48
CA LEU A 87 22.70 28.71 0.63
C LEU A 87 21.67 28.90 -0.49
N SER A 88 20.54 28.23 -0.46
CA SER A 88 19.47 28.50 -1.43
C SER A 88 18.48 29.52 -0.85
N GLU A 89 18.15 30.53 -1.67
CA GLU A 89 17.10 31.54 -1.43
C GLU A 89 15.82 30.90 -0.86
N PRO A 90 14.88 31.69 -0.22
CA PRO A 90 13.65 31.17 0.34
C PRO A 90 12.84 30.47 -0.75
N GLN A 91 13.17 29.23 -1.01
CA GLN A 91 12.49 28.38 -1.97
C GLN A 91 11.07 28.16 -1.47
N LEU A 92 10.10 28.46 -2.34
CA LEU A 92 8.75 27.94 -2.18
C LEU A 92 8.84 26.49 -1.69
N ARG A 93 8.17 26.19 -0.58
CA ARG A 93 8.19 24.84 0.03
C ARG A 93 8.06 23.79 -1.07
N PRO A 94 8.98 22.82 -1.18
CA PRO A 94 8.96 21.86 -2.27
C PRO A 94 7.60 21.15 -2.30
N LYS A 95 7.02 21.03 -3.50
CA LYS A 95 5.75 20.34 -3.69
C LYS A 95 5.87 18.92 -3.16
N ALA A 96 4.81 18.44 -2.49
CA ALA A 96 4.80 17.06 -2.03
C ALA A 96 4.85 16.09 -3.22
N HIS A 97 5.64 15.04 -3.11
CA HIS A 97 5.84 14.01 -4.11
C HIS A 97 5.88 12.62 -3.48
N TYR A 98 5.92 11.57 -4.27
CA TYR A 98 5.78 10.17 -3.81
C TYR A 98 6.76 9.79 -2.67
N ASN A 99 8.03 10.23 -2.69
CA ASN A 99 9.00 9.94 -1.62
C ASN A 99 8.56 10.55 -0.27
N ARG A 100 8.02 11.76 -0.29
CA ARG A 100 7.46 12.38 0.91
C ARG A 100 6.25 11.60 1.42
N MET A 101 5.40 11.10 0.52
CA MET A 101 4.24 10.28 0.92
C MET A 101 4.69 9.00 1.61
N ILE A 102 5.71 8.32 1.09
CA ILE A 102 6.28 7.12 1.69
C ILE A 102 6.83 7.44 3.09
N ARG A 103 7.69 8.44 3.23
CA ARG A 103 8.26 8.84 4.53
C ARG A 103 7.17 9.20 5.55
N GLY A 104 6.16 9.95 5.13
CA GLY A 104 5.06 10.33 6.01
C GLY A 104 4.23 9.12 6.47
N TRP A 105 3.98 8.15 5.59
CA TRP A 105 3.31 6.90 5.95
C TRP A 105 4.10 6.10 7.01
N LEU A 106 5.41 5.95 6.81
CA LEU A 106 6.29 5.24 7.73
C LEU A 106 6.33 5.87 9.13
N PHE A 107 6.34 7.19 9.17
CA PHE A 107 6.36 7.90 10.43
C PHE A 107 5.02 7.77 11.19
N ASP A 108 3.91 7.94 10.47
CA ASP A 108 2.55 7.81 11.01
C ASP A 108 1.53 7.56 9.88
N SER A 109 0.95 6.36 9.86
CA SER A 109 -0.09 5.99 8.89
C SER A 109 -1.39 6.80 9.03
N ASP A 110 -1.54 7.56 10.11
CA ASP A 110 -2.66 8.48 10.35
C ASP A 110 -2.26 9.96 10.13
N SER A 111 -1.08 10.19 9.55
CA SER A 111 -0.63 11.50 9.10
C SER A 111 -1.43 12.01 7.90
N ARG A 112 -1.13 13.23 7.47
CA ARG A 112 -1.66 13.81 6.23
C ARG A 112 -1.25 12.97 5.01
N GLU A 113 -0.02 12.53 4.97
CA GLU A 113 0.52 11.66 3.93
C GLU A 113 -0.18 10.29 3.94
N GLY A 114 -0.47 9.76 5.13
CA GLY A 114 -1.28 8.55 5.30
C GLY A 114 -2.72 8.72 4.77
N ALA A 115 -3.34 9.89 4.98
CA ALA A 115 -4.65 10.17 4.40
C ALA A 115 -4.62 10.22 2.86
N VAL A 116 -3.56 10.75 2.26
CA VAL A 116 -3.37 10.75 0.80
C VAL A 116 -3.27 9.32 0.27
N TRP A 117 -2.44 8.47 0.89
CA TRP A 117 -2.31 7.07 0.52
C TRP A 117 -3.64 6.30 0.60
N LYS A 118 -4.33 6.40 1.73
CA LYS A 118 -5.62 5.75 1.94
C LYS A 118 -6.66 6.22 0.91
N GLY A 119 -6.72 7.52 0.64
CA GLY A 119 -7.62 8.09 -0.36
C GLY A 119 -7.26 7.72 -1.80
N TRP A 120 -5.98 7.53 -2.11
CA TRP A 120 -5.54 6.99 -3.39
C TRP A 120 -6.02 5.54 -3.55
N VAL A 121 -5.90 4.70 -2.50
CA VAL A 121 -6.43 3.33 -2.51
C VAL A 121 -7.94 3.30 -2.73
N GLU A 122 -8.71 4.20 -2.08
CA GLU A 122 -10.14 4.32 -2.34
C GLU A 122 -10.44 4.59 -3.82
N SER A 123 -9.73 5.54 -4.41
CA SER A 123 -9.92 5.95 -5.79
C SER A 123 -9.52 4.85 -6.80
N ARG A 124 -8.42 4.14 -6.57
CA ARG A 124 -7.87 3.18 -7.53
C ARG A 124 -8.46 1.78 -7.38
N PHE A 125 -8.67 1.32 -6.15
CA PHE A 125 -9.09 -0.05 -5.87
C PHE A 125 -10.50 -0.16 -5.28
N GLY A 126 -11.12 0.96 -4.97
CA GLY A 126 -12.48 0.99 -4.42
C GLY A 126 -12.58 0.45 -2.98
N LEU A 127 -11.48 0.34 -2.27
CA LEU A 127 -11.42 -0.10 -0.88
C LEU A 127 -11.54 1.10 0.05
N LEU A 128 -12.66 1.22 0.76
CA LEU A 128 -12.91 2.36 1.65
C LEU A 128 -12.07 2.31 2.91
N THR A 129 -11.59 3.48 3.33
CA THR A 129 -10.89 3.68 4.59
C THR A 129 -11.85 3.46 5.76
N ARG A 130 -11.50 2.58 6.68
CA ARG A 130 -12.30 2.27 7.88
C ARG A 130 -11.68 2.82 9.16
N PHE A 131 -10.46 3.30 9.08
CA PHE A 131 -9.75 3.90 10.19
C PHE A 131 -8.74 4.95 9.71
N HIS A 132 -8.84 6.14 10.28
CA HIS A 132 -7.83 7.18 10.19
C HIS A 132 -7.93 8.05 11.44
N LYS A 133 -6.96 7.90 12.36
CA LYS A 133 -7.00 8.43 13.74
C LYS A 133 -8.14 7.84 14.58
N THR A 134 -9.32 7.73 14.00
CA THR A 134 -10.52 7.16 14.63
C THR A 134 -11.19 6.17 13.71
N ALA A 135 -12.08 5.33 14.27
CA ALA A 135 -12.89 4.41 13.47
C ALA A 135 -13.89 5.18 12.60
N ILE A 136 -14.00 4.78 11.35
CA ILE A 136 -14.90 5.37 10.35
C ILE A 136 -16.05 4.39 10.14
N ALA A 137 -17.25 4.82 10.54
CA ALA A 137 -18.46 4.00 10.44
C ALA A 137 -19.04 3.93 9.01
N GLY A 138 -18.78 4.93 8.18
CA GLY A 138 -19.25 5.02 6.81
C GLY A 138 -18.96 6.40 6.20
N PRO A 139 -19.25 6.57 4.90
CA PRO A 139 -18.91 7.80 4.16
C PRO A 139 -19.67 9.05 4.64
N GLU A 140 -20.78 8.88 5.37
CA GLU A 140 -21.56 9.99 5.94
C GLU A 140 -21.10 10.37 7.38
N SER A 141 -20.13 9.65 7.95
CA SER A 141 -19.65 9.91 9.31
C SER A 141 -18.75 11.14 9.39
N GLU A 142 -18.80 11.85 10.50
CA GLU A 142 -17.90 12.99 10.77
C GLU A 142 -16.43 12.58 10.65
N ALA A 143 -16.07 11.39 11.13
CA ALA A 143 -14.72 10.84 11.00
C ALA A 143 -14.29 10.70 9.54
N TYR A 144 -15.21 10.32 8.64
CA TYR A 144 -14.90 10.27 7.22
C TYR A 144 -14.72 11.66 6.60
N LEU A 145 -15.53 12.62 6.96
CA LEU A 145 -15.40 14.01 6.52
C LEU A 145 -14.06 14.61 6.96
N GLN A 146 -13.64 14.37 8.21
CA GLN A 146 -12.34 14.79 8.73
C GLN A 146 -11.16 14.10 7.97
N PHE A 147 -11.30 12.82 7.64
CA PHE A 147 -10.34 12.11 6.81
C PHE A 147 -10.25 12.74 5.41
N MET A 148 -11.38 13.02 4.76
CA MET A 148 -11.43 13.63 3.43
C MET A 148 -10.80 15.04 3.43
N GLU A 149 -11.03 15.84 4.46
CA GLU A 149 -10.39 17.15 4.63
C GLU A 149 -8.88 17.01 4.78
N THR A 150 -8.42 16.06 5.59
CA THR A 150 -6.98 15.80 5.78
C THR A 150 -6.32 15.37 4.47
N ARG A 151 -6.98 14.49 3.70
CA ARG A 151 -6.56 14.08 2.35
C ARG A 151 -6.48 15.29 1.41
N ALA A 152 -7.51 16.11 1.34
CA ALA A 152 -7.56 17.28 0.46
C ALA A 152 -6.41 18.25 0.74
N ARG A 153 -6.10 18.49 2.02
CA ARG A 153 -4.93 19.29 2.43
C ARG A 153 -3.60 18.67 2.00
N GLY A 154 -3.52 17.33 1.97
CA GLY A 154 -2.32 16.61 1.54
C GLY A 154 -2.08 16.63 0.04
N ILE A 155 -3.15 16.66 -0.75
CA ILE A 155 -3.08 16.72 -2.23
C ILE A 155 -2.92 18.17 -2.72
N HIS A 156 -3.31 19.15 -1.90
CA HIS A 156 -3.26 20.55 -2.30
C HIS A 156 -1.83 20.98 -2.71
N ASN A 157 -1.74 21.68 -3.85
CA ASN A 157 -0.47 22.17 -4.40
C ASN A 157 0.58 21.09 -4.67
N THR A 158 0.16 19.93 -5.19
CA THR A 158 1.03 18.86 -5.66
C THR A 158 1.14 18.85 -7.19
N ASN A 159 2.09 18.12 -7.73
CA ASN A 159 2.26 17.94 -9.17
C ASN A 159 1.84 16.52 -9.58
N ALA A 160 0.56 16.32 -9.92
CA ALA A 160 0.01 15.03 -10.34
C ALA A 160 0.38 13.89 -9.38
N LEU A 161 0.28 14.13 -8.06
CA LEU A 161 0.73 13.20 -7.03
C LEU A 161 0.07 11.83 -7.15
N GLU A 162 -1.24 11.77 -7.40
CA GLU A 162 -1.93 10.48 -7.57
C GLU A 162 -1.37 9.66 -8.74
N THR A 163 -0.97 10.33 -9.82
CA THR A 163 -0.28 9.67 -10.94
C THR A 163 1.11 9.16 -10.55
N GLN A 164 1.83 9.90 -9.72
CA GLN A 164 3.11 9.42 -9.20
C GLN A 164 2.93 8.14 -8.38
N LEU A 165 1.85 8.03 -7.59
CA LEU A 165 1.52 6.82 -6.83
C LEU A 165 1.10 5.67 -7.76
N ASP A 166 0.38 5.95 -8.84
CA ASP A 166 0.02 4.97 -9.87
C ASP A 166 1.27 4.34 -10.50
N LEU A 167 2.26 5.17 -10.85
CA LEU A 167 3.54 4.71 -11.40
C LEU A 167 4.38 3.95 -10.39
N LEU A 168 4.40 4.41 -9.13
CA LEU A 168 5.11 3.73 -8.06
C LEU A 168 4.56 2.32 -7.81
N TYR A 169 3.23 2.18 -7.76
CA TYR A 169 2.59 0.87 -7.64
C TYR A 169 2.96 -0.04 -8.81
N SER A 170 2.88 0.47 -10.03
CA SER A 170 3.20 -0.31 -11.24
C SER A 170 4.66 -0.74 -11.26
N PHE A 171 5.58 0.14 -10.86
CA PHE A 171 7.00 -0.17 -10.68
C PHE A 171 7.22 -1.24 -9.59
N CYS A 172 6.54 -1.11 -8.45
CA CYS A 172 6.55 -2.11 -7.38
C CYS A 172 6.15 -3.50 -7.91
N GLN A 173 5.12 -3.58 -8.75
CA GLN A 173 4.66 -4.84 -9.33
C GLN A 173 5.66 -5.46 -10.32
N ILE A 174 6.45 -4.65 -11.02
CA ILE A 174 7.56 -5.13 -11.85
C ILE A 174 8.65 -5.73 -10.95
N GLU A 175 9.12 -4.99 -9.96
CA GLU A 175 10.19 -5.45 -9.05
C GLU A 175 9.79 -6.70 -8.25
N LEU A 176 8.54 -6.83 -7.83
CA LEU A 176 8.05 -8.03 -7.14
C LEU A 176 8.04 -9.26 -8.06
N ARG A 177 7.67 -9.12 -9.32
CA ARG A 177 7.69 -10.22 -10.29
C ARG A 177 9.12 -10.70 -10.58
N GLU A 178 10.06 -9.77 -10.72
CA GLU A 178 11.48 -10.08 -10.92
C GLU A 178 12.10 -10.75 -9.68
N ARG A 179 11.75 -10.26 -8.50
CA ARG A 179 12.30 -10.79 -7.23
C ARG A 179 11.70 -12.14 -6.83
N TYR A 180 10.43 -12.37 -7.15
CA TYR A 180 9.67 -13.55 -6.74
C TYR A 180 8.95 -14.24 -7.92
N PRO A 181 9.67 -14.66 -8.98
CA PRO A 181 9.05 -15.12 -10.25
C PRO A 181 8.20 -16.38 -10.09
N GLN A 182 8.46 -17.19 -9.05
CA GLN A 182 7.73 -18.43 -8.79
C GLN A 182 6.62 -18.28 -7.74
N HIS A 183 6.45 -17.09 -7.16
CA HIS A 183 5.53 -16.86 -6.05
C HIS A 183 4.35 -16.01 -6.48
N ARG A 184 3.20 -16.33 -5.92
CA ARG A 184 2.00 -15.47 -6.00
C ARG A 184 1.72 -14.74 -4.69
N HIS A 185 2.33 -15.20 -3.60
CA HIS A 185 2.13 -14.70 -2.25
C HIS A 185 3.47 -14.55 -1.53
N LEU A 186 3.51 -13.62 -0.58
CA LEU A 186 4.50 -13.58 0.48
C LEU A 186 3.83 -13.88 1.81
N ARG A 187 4.52 -14.62 2.68
CA ARG A 187 4.15 -14.76 4.07
C ARG A 187 4.58 -13.51 4.81
N LEU A 188 3.62 -12.76 5.31
CA LEU A 188 3.87 -11.52 6.03
C LEU A 188 3.19 -11.54 7.39
N TYR A 189 3.72 -10.73 8.29
CA TYR A 189 3.29 -10.62 9.68
C TYR A 189 2.80 -9.23 9.99
N ARG A 190 1.83 -9.15 10.92
CA ARG A 190 1.33 -7.88 11.41
C ARG A 190 0.93 -7.98 12.87
N GLY A 191 1.40 -7.05 13.69
CA GLY A 191 0.87 -6.82 15.03
C GLY A 191 -0.58 -6.39 14.97
N SER A 192 -1.43 -6.99 15.77
CA SER A 192 -2.88 -6.73 15.78
C SER A 192 -3.38 -6.48 17.19
N ARG A 193 -4.33 -5.56 17.29
CA ARG A 193 -5.16 -5.31 18.47
C ARG A 193 -6.62 -5.54 18.12
N GLY A 194 -7.40 -5.90 19.11
CA GLY A 194 -8.84 -6.11 18.95
C GLY A 194 -9.24 -7.42 18.23
N PRO A 195 -10.55 -7.67 18.12
CA PRO A 195 -11.10 -8.97 17.75
C PRO A 195 -10.83 -9.33 16.29
N MET A 196 -10.96 -10.62 15.97
CA MET A 196 -11.08 -11.12 14.60
C MET A 196 -12.40 -10.63 13.99
N PHE A 197 -12.45 -10.59 12.66
CA PHE A 197 -13.68 -10.29 11.93
C PHE A 197 -14.66 -11.47 12.00
N ALA A 198 -14.13 -12.69 11.84
CA ALA A 198 -14.88 -13.93 11.97
C ALA A 198 -13.95 -15.10 12.30
N GLU A 199 -14.51 -16.13 12.94
CA GLU A 199 -13.85 -17.41 13.13
C GLU A 199 -14.80 -18.53 12.71
N GLN A 200 -14.34 -19.43 11.84
CA GLN A 200 -15.16 -20.51 11.30
C GLN A 200 -14.30 -21.75 11.06
N HIS A 201 -14.73 -22.89 11.57
CA HIS A 201 -14.07 -24.19 11.37
C HIS A 201 -12.58 -24.18 11.69
N GLY A 202 -12.17 -23.50 12.77
CA GLY A 202 -10.77 -23.39 13.17
C GLY A 202 -9.93 -22.41 12.31
N ARG A 203 -10.57 -21.68 11.39
CA ARG A 203 -9.94 -20.63 10.57
C ARG A 203 -10.34 -19.26 11.10
N ALA A 204 -9.37 -18.37 11.19
CA ALA A 204 -9.59 -16.99 11.61
C ALA A 204 -9.50 -16.03 10.43
N PHE A 205 -10.33 -15.00 10.44
CA PHE A 205 -10.42 -14.01 9.38
C PHE A 205 -10.32 -12.61 9.98
N LYS A 206 -9.50 -11.77 9.34
CA LYS A 206 -9.32 -10.37 9.74
C LYS A 206 -9.67 -9.46 8.57
N LEU A 207 -10.45 -8.43 8.84
CA LEU A 207 -10.70 -7.36 7.87
C LEU A 207 -9.72 -6.22 8.14
N PHE A 208 -8.71 -6.12 7.28
CA PHE A 208 -7.73 -5.05 7.37
C PHE A 208 -8.25 -3.75 6.76
N ASN A 209 -7.73 -2.62 7.23
CA ASN A 209 -8.01 -1.31 6.63
C ASN A 209 -7.57 -1.30 5.17
N ASN A 210 -8.09 -0.39 4.38
CA ASN A 210 -7.84 -0.32 2.94
C ASN A 210 -6.35 -0.27 2.56
N LEU A 211 -5.50 0.25 3.45
CA LEU A 211 -4.05 0.16 3.38
C LEU A 211 -3.50 -0.15 4.77
N SER A 212 -2.57 -1.07 4.87
CA SER A 212 -2.00 -1.54 6.14
C SER A 212 -0.55 -1.96 5.98
N SER A 213 0.25 -1.73 7.04
CA SER A 213 1.65 -2.14 7.09
C SER A 213 1.78 -3.58 7.58
N PHE A 214 2.66 -4.31 6.93
CA PHE A 214 3.09 -5.67 7.29
C PHE A 214 4.61 -5.74 7.27
N THR A 215 5.18 -6.79 7.82
CA THR A 215 6.62 -7.04 7.85
C THR A 215 6.94 -8.50 7.54
N LEU A 216 8.17 -8.77 7.12
CA LEU A 216 8.70 -10.14 7.03
C LEU A 216 9.14 -10.67 8.39
N ASP A 217 9.36 -9.79 9.36
CA ASP A 217 9.87 -10.15 10.68
C ASP A 217 8.75 -10.18 11.73
N PRO A 218 8.41 -11.37 12.28
CA PRO A 218 7.39 -11.47 13.33
C PRO A 218 7.77 -10.75 14.62
N GLU A 219 9.06 -10.56 14.93
CA GLU A 219 9.51 -9.82 16.11
C GLU A 219 9.25 -8.33 15.96
N GLU A 220 9.47 -7.77 14.78
CA GLU A 220 9.07 -6.39 14.49
C GLU A 220 7.56 -6.22 14.58
N ALA A 221 6.78 -7.20 14.13
CA ALA A 221 5.32 -7.14 14.22
C ALA A 221 4.82 -7.06 15.68
N LEU A 222 5.53 -7.67 16.65
CA LEU A 222 5.18 -7.61 18.08
C LEU A 222 5.16 -6.19 18.66
N ARG A 223 5.90 -5.26 18.08
CA ARG A 223 5.93 -3.86 18.53
C ARG A 223 4.60 -3.13 18.33
N PHE A 224 3.76 -3.63 17.42
CA PHE A 224 2.56 -2.93 16.95
C PHE A 224 1.25 -3.54 17.44
N GLY A 225 1.29 -4.61 18.25
CA GLY A 225 0.06 -5.23 18.75
C GLY A 225 0.29 -6.30 19.81
N ASP A 226 -0.79 -6.70 20.46
CA ASP A 226 -0.77 -7.70 21.54
C ASP A 226 -0.67 -9.14 20.98
N THR A 227 -1.00 -9.30 19.70
CA THR A 227 -0.90 -10.56 18.96
C THR A 227 -0.27 -10.34 17.60
N VAL A 228 0.52 -11.33 17.14
CA VAL A 228 1.04 -11.32 15.77
C VAL A 228 0.19 -12.23 14.91
N LEU A 229 -0.30 -11.66 13.81
CA LEU A 229 -1.01 -12.38 12.78
C LEU A 229 -0.07 -12.68 11.61
N GLU A 230 -0.13 -13.91 11.14
CA GLU A 230 0.55 -14.39 9.94
C GLU A 230 -0.48 -14.55 8.83
N THR A 231 -0.13 -14.15 7.60
CA THR A 231 -1.00 -14.33 6.44
C THR A 231 -0.24 -14.44 5.13
N ALA A 232 -0.81 -15.17 4.17
CA ALA A 232 -0.32 -15.21 2.79
C ALA A 232 -0.86 -14.00 2.01
N VAL A 233 0.01 -13.01 1.81
CA VAL A 233 -0.36 -11.77 1.09
C VAL A 233 -0.08 -11.93 -0.39
N PRO A 234 -1.10 -11.74 -1.27
CA PRO A 234 -0.91 -11.70 -2.72
C PRO A 234 0.12 -10.62 -3.12
N LEU A 235 1.07 -10.94 -3.98
CA LEU A 235 2.05 -9.97 -4.48
C LEU A 235 1.37 -8.74 -5.11
N SER A 236 0.26 -8.96 -5.81
CA SER A 236 -0.54 -7.90 -6.43
C SER A 236 -1.18 -6.92 -5.43
N LYS A 237 -1.31 -7.29 -4.16
CA LYS A 237 -1.77 -6.39 -3.09
C LYS A 237 -0.65 -5.58 -2.43
N ILE A 238 0.61 -5.82 -2.74
CA ILE A 238 1.73 -5.06 -2.20
C ILE A 238 1.88 -3.77 -2.99
N VAL A 239 1.74 -2.62 -2.34
CA VAL A 239 1.80 -1.29 -2.96
C VAL A 239 3.23 -0.76 -2.99
N CYS A 240 3.96 -0.99 -1.92
CA CYS A 240 5.36 -0.60 -1.75
C CYS A 240 6.01 -1.49 -0.69
N PHE A 241 7.33 -1.67 -0.75
CA PHE A 241 8.08 -2.44 0.23
C PHE A 241 9.46 -1.82 0.47
N ASP A 242 10.06 -2.13 1.61
CA ASP A 242 11.27 -1.50 2.14
C ASP A 242 12.38 -1.33 1.09
N SER A 243 12.84 -2.39 0.47
CA SER A 243 13.95 -2.34 -0.47
C SER A 243 13.58 -1.89 -1.90
N LEU A 244 12.34 -1.44 -2.15
CA LEU A 244 11.93 -0.90 -3.45
C LEU A 244 12.63 0.42 -3.75
N LEU A 245 12.75 1.28 -2.74
CA LEU A 245 13.38 2.59 -2.83
C LEU A 245 14.42 2.74 -1.70
N PRO A 246 15.63 2.19 -1.86
CA PRO A 246 16.67 2.27 -0.84
C PRO A 246 16.91 3.69 -0.34
N GLY A 247 17.00 3.84 0.99
CA GLY A 247 17.16 5.12 1.66
C GLY A 247 15.87 5.86 2.02
N GLN A 248 14.70 5.39 1.55
CA GLN A 248 13.41 5.99 1.88
C GLN A 248 12.67 5.21 2.98
N LEU A 249 12.79 3.89 2.97
CA LEU A 249 12.19 2.96 3.91
C LEU A 249 13.34 2.31 4.69
N GLN A 250 13.86 2.95 5.73
CA GLN A 250 14.93 2.34 6.54
C GLN A 250 14.36 1.88 7.88
N GLY A 251 14.50 0.60 8.18
CA GLY A 251 14.47 0.07 9.53
C GLY A 251 13.41 -0.96 9.90
N GLU A 252 12.31 -1.13 9.14
CA GLU A 252 11.19 -1.98 9.60
C GLU A 252 10.79 -3.10 8.65
N GLN A 253 11.53 -3.34 7.56
CA GLN A 253 11.17 -4.32 6.53
C GLN A 253 9.68 -4.22 6.14
N GLU A 254 9.18 -3.00 6.03
CA GLU A 254 7.76 -2.71 5.88
C GLU A 254 7.25 -3.03 4.47
N TYR A 255 6.07 -3.62 4.42
CA TYR A 255 5.27 -3.87 3.22
C TYR A 255 3.93 -3.15 3.36
N MET A 256 3.65 -2.19 2.50
CA MET A 256 2.36 -1.53 2.40
C MET A 256 1.41 -2.40 1.58
N VAL A 257 0.32 -2.87 2.19
CA VAL A 257 -0.57 -3.88 1.61
C VAL A 257 -1.99 -3.36 1.51
N LEU A 258 -2.62 -3.55 0.33
CA LEU A 258 -4.05 -3.31 0.10
C LEU A 258 -4.88 -4.22 1.02
N GLY A 259 -5.80 -3.62 1.73
CA GLY A 259 -6.64 -4.31 2.69
C GLY A 259 -7.71 -5.22 2.07
N GLY A 260 -8.76 -5.43 2.85
CA GLY A 260 -9.85 -6.36 2.59
C GLY A 260 -9.85 -7.50 3.59
N LEU A 261 -10.59 -8.55 3.27
CA LEU A 261 -10.70 -9.72 4.13
C LEU A 261 -9.55 -10.69 3.85
N PHE A 262 -8.90 -11.14 4.92
CA PHE A 262 -7.79 -12.09 4.86
C PHE A 262 -8.04 -13.25 5.83
N GLU A 263 -7.72 -14.44 5.40
CA GLU A 263 -7.50 -15.57 6.27
C GLU A 263 -6.14 -15.38 6.96
N VAL A 264 -6.13 -15.52 8.27
CA VAL A 264 -4.96 -15.27 9.11
C VAL A 264 -4.75 -16.41 10.10
N ALA A 265 -3.51 -16.59 10.54
CA ALA A 265 -3.17 -17.45 11.66
C ALA A 265 -2.51 -16.64 12.77
N HIS A 266 -2.67 -17.04 14.01
CA HIS A 266 -1.85 -16.52 15.10
C HIS A 266 -0.44 -17.07 14.97
N TYR A 267 0.54 -16.17 14.85
CA TYR A 267 1.94 -16.59 14.92
C TYR A 267 2.25 -17.09 16.31
N ARG A 268 2.59 -18.36 16.37
CA ARG A 268 3.15 -19.00 17.56
C ARG A 268 4.65 -19.04 17.36
N GLY A 269 5.40 -18.18 18.06
CA GLY A 269 6.87 -18.20 18.01
C GLY A 269 7.39 -19.63 18.05
N ILE A 270 8.52 -19.89 17.42
CA ILE A 270 9.20 -21.17 17.57
C ILE A 270 9.52 -21.28 19.06
N THR A 271 8.68 -22.01 19.81
CA THR A 271 9.04 -22.44 21.15
C THR A 271 10.20 -23.39 20.98
N GLY A 272 11.41 -22.83 21.16
CA GLY A 272 12.62 -23.68 21.29
C GLY A 272 12.43 -24.66 22.42
N HIS A 273 12.43 -25.91 22.08
CA HIS A 273 12.69 -27.00 23.03
C HIS A 273 14.20 -27.12 23.26
#